data_9abcbe22e858f6341d311dbd50e7e246
#
_entry.id   9abcbe22e858f6341d311dbd50e7e246
#
_cell.length_a   1.000
_cell.length_b   1.000
_cell.length_c   1.000
_cell.angle_alpha   90.00
_cell.angle_beta   90.00
_cell.angle_gamma   90.00
#
_symmetry.space_group_name_H-M   'P 1'
#
loop_
_entity.id
_entity.type
_entity.pdbx_description
1 polymer ?
#
loop_
_entity_poly.entity_id
_entity_poly.type
_entity_poly.pdbx_seq_one_letter_code
_entity_poly.pdbx_strand_id
1 'polypeptide(L)'
;ADVDHIAGLLTLREMTAFDLFASAETHAVLAANPVFGVLDAGLVARREIALDAPFSPASGLTVTAFAVPGKVALFLEKNHGYEMRLGGQTVGLKISDGRKTAFYIPGCAALPPDLIARLEDADLLLFDGTVWADDDMVRTGTGAKTGGRMGHMPVSGPGGSMAALAGTRLGRRVFIHINNTNPMLDPASPERAELAAAGWEVAQDGTEYRL
;
A
#
# COMPACT_ATOMS: atom_id res chain seq x y z
N ALA A 1 -6.57 6.82 2.63
CA ALA A 1 -7.57 6.80 3.74
C ALA A 1 -8.75 5.86 3.42
N ASP A 2 -8.49 4.72 2.76
CA ASP A 2 -9.53 3.71 2.56
C ASP A 2 -9.95 3.09 3.90
N VAL A 3 -11.21 2.61 3.98
CA VAL A 3 -11.80 2.15 5.25
C VAL A 3 -11.03 0.99 5.85
N ASP A 4 -10.59 0.05 5.04
CA ASP A 4 -9.79 -1.11 5.44
C ASP A 4 -8.39 -0.71 5.99
N HIS A 5 -7.89 0.48 5.63
CA HIS A 5 -6.61 0.99 6.16
C HIS A 5 -6.77 1.84 7.42
N ILE A 6 -7.90 2.53 7.61
CA ILE A 6 -8.08 3.45 8.74
C ILE A 6 -8.99 2.93 9.85
N ALA A 7 -9.86 1.94 9.56
CA ALA A 7 -10.83 1.44 10.55
C ALA A 7 -10.14 0.85 11.79
N GLY A 8 -8.97 0.26 11.63
CA GLY A 8 -8.17 -0.27 12.74
C GLY A 8 -7.81 0.76 13.81
N LEU A 9 -7.76 2.06 13.48
CA LEU A 9 -7.53 3.11 14.46
C LEU A 9 -8.60 3.13 15.56
N LEU A 10 -9.83 2.71 15.26
CA LEU A 10 -10.93 2.66 16.23
C LEU A 10 -10.67 1.65 17.36
N THR A 11 -9.84 0.63 17.11
CA THR A 11 -9.45 -0.35 18.14
C THR A 11 -8.38 0.18 19.09
N LEU A 12 -7.70 1.27 18.72
CA LEU A 12 -6.65 1.91 19.51
C LEU A 12 -7.17 3.04 20.42
N ARG A 13 -8.50 3.16 20.61
CA ARG A 13 -9.12 4.18 21.46
C ARG A 13 -8.91 3.97 22.98
N GLU A 14 -8.32 2.85 23.38
CA GLU A 14 -8.26 2.37 24.77
C GLU A 14 -7.12 3.01 25.55
N MET A 15 -7.21 4.29 25.85
CA MET A 15 -6.37 5.03 26.81
C MET A 15 -4.82 4.82 26.66
N THR A 16 -4.36 4.43 25.47
CA THR A 16 -2.93 4.26 25.19
C THR A 16 -2.45 5.41 24.31
N ALA A 17 -1.39 6.07 24.76
CA ALA A 17 -0.79 7.16 23.99
C ALA A 17 -0.01 6.62 22.79
N PHE A 18 -0.17 7.26 21.61
CA PHE A 18 0.61 6.99 20.41
C PHE A 18 0.67 8.22 19.50
N ASP A 19 1.65 8.23 18.61
CA ASP A 19 1.76 9.21 17.53
C ASP A 19 1.12 8.68 16.25
N LEU A 20 0.21 9.44 15.64
CA LEU A 20 -0.42 9.14 14.37
C LEU A 20 0.20 10.02 13.27
N PHE A 21 1.10 9.43 12.49
CA PHE A 21 1.72 10.08 11.35
C PHE A 21 0.87 9.90 10.09
N ALA A 22 0.48 11.00 9.46
CA ALA A 22 -0.29 10.96 8.22
C ALA A 22 -0.11 12.24 7.39
N SER A 23 -0.43 12.18 6.09
CA SER A 23 -0.50 13.37 5.24
C SER A 23 -1.61 14.32 5.70
N ALA A 24 -1.50 15.60 5.32
CA ALA A 24 -2.54 16.59 5.60
C ALA A 24 -3.93 16.14 5.10
N GLU A 25 -3.97 15.53 3.90
CA GLU A 25 -5.22 15.01 3.31
C GLU A 25 -5.83 13.90 4.18
N THR A 26 -5.01 12.96 4.66
CA THR A 26 -5.50 11.88 5.53
C THR A 26 -5.97 12.43 6.87
N HIS A 27 -5.24 13.37 7.47
CA HIS A 27 -5.69 14.02 8.70
C HIS A 27 -7.02 14.77 8.51
N ALA A 28 -7.21 15.44 7.37
CA ALA A 28 -8.47 16.11 7.04
C ALA A 28 -9.63 15.10 6.92
N VAL A 29 -9.40 13.95 6.28
CA VAL A 29 -10.40 12.87 6.19
C VAL A 29 -10.80 12.37 7.58
N LEU A 30 -9.82 12.10 8.45
CA LEU A 30 -10.10 11.64 9.82
C LEU A 30 -10.87 12.70 10.63
N ALA A 31 -10.51 13.98 10.48
CA ALA A 31 -11.16 15.08 11.17
C ALA A 31 -12.61 15.31 10.70
N ALA A 32 -12.89 15.07 9.40
CA ALA A 32 -14.23 15.20 8.83
C ALA A 32 -15.18 14.05 9.21
N ASN A 33 -14.65 12.96 9.78
CA ASN A 33 -15.45 11.80 10.18
C ASN A 33 -15.53 11.71 11.71
N PRO A 34 -16.68 12.02 12.30
CA PRO A 34 -16.85 12.15 13.77
C PRO A 34 -16.55 10.85 14.54
N VAL A 35 -16.62 9.69 13.88
CA VAL A 35 -16.28 8.41 14.52
C VAL A 35 -14.83 8.37 15.02
N PHE A 36 -13.91 9.07 14.37
CA PHE A 36 -12.51 9.16 14.82
C PHE A 36 -12.28 10.17 15.95
N GLY A 37 -13.33 10.87 16.39
CA GLY A 37 -13.32 11.66 17.62
C GLY A 37 -13.18 10.83 18.90
N VAL A 38 -13.34 9.51 18.82
CA VAL A 38 -13.07 8.58 19.94
C VAL A 38 -11.58 8.47 20.27
N LEU A 39 -10.70 8.90 19.38
CA LEU A 39 -9.26 8.99 19.63
C LEU A 39 -8.98 10.26 20.44
N ASP A 40 -8.74 10.11 21.74
CA ASP A 40 -8.52 11.21 22.68
C ASP A 40 -7.32 12.06 22.23
N ALA A 41 -7.55 13.35 21.96
CA ALA A 41 -6.51 14.28 21.53
C ALA A 41 -5.42 14.54 22.59
N GLY A 42 -5.68 14.23 23.84
CA GLY A 42 -4.69 14.27 24.93
C GLY A 42 -3.72 13.07 24.92
N LEU A 43 -4.08 11.99 24.24
CA LEU A 43 -3.31 10.74 24.16
C LEU A 43 -2.76 10.50 22.76
N VAL A 44 -3.49 10.86 21.71
CA VAL A 44 -3.13 10.59 20.32
C VAL A 44 -2.60 11.86 19.66
N ALA A 45 -1.28 11.98 19.56
CA ALA A 45 -0.65 13.11 18.89
C ALA A 45 -0.72 12.93 17.37
N ARG A 46 -1.42 13.83 16.68
CA ARG A 46 -1.49 13.86 15.22
C ARG A 46 -0.26 14.57 14.65
N ARG A 47 0.59 13.82 13.94
CA ARG A 47 1.83 14.29 13.32
C ARG A 47 1.63 14.37 11.81
N GLU A 48 1.61 15.57 11.26
CA GLU A 48 1.59 15.74 9.81
C GLU A 48 2.94 15.41 9.20
N ILE A 49 2.94 14.63 8.10
CA ILE A 49 4.12 14.30 7.31
C ILE A 49 4.00 14.93 5.92
N ALA A 50 5.10 15.50 5.44
CA ALA A 50 5.20 15.96 4.06
C ALA A 50 5.73 14.84 3.16
N LEU A 51 5.24 14.81 1.91
CA LEU A 51 5.77 13.88 0.91
C LEU A 51 7.23 14.23 0.60
N ASP A 52 8.01 13.19 0.34
CA ASP A 52 9.45 13.24 0.04
C ASP A 52 10.32 13.88 1.15
N ALA A 53 9.76 14.15 2.32
CA ALA A 53 10.48 14.59 3.49
C ALA A 53 10.66 13.44 4.49
N PRO A 54 11.89 13.19 4.97
CA PRO A 54 12.13 12.13 5.94
C PRO A 54 11.63 12.53 7.34
N PHE A 55 11.10 11.55 8.07
CA PHE A 55 10.77 11.66 9.49
C PHE A 55 11.20 10.40 10.24
N SER A 56 11.35 10.49 11.57
CA SER A 56 11.75 9.37 12.40
C SER A 56 10.62 9.00 13.36
N PRO A 57 9.84 7.95 13.10
CA PRO A 57 8.78 7.50 14.02
C PRO A 57 9.33 6.76 15.23
N ALA A 58 10.54 6.23 15.14
CA ALA A 58 11.24 5.52 16.21
C ALA A 58 12.76 5.71 16.08
N SER A 59 13.47 5.52 17.17
CA SER A 59 14.93 5.61 17.19
C SER A 59 15.55 4.61 16.21
N GLY A 60 16.49 5.08 15.40
CA GLY A 60 17.21 4.26 14.42
C GLY A 60 16.44 4.01 13.12
N LEU A 61 15.20 4.50 12.98
CA LEU A 61 14.44 4.38 11.75
C LEU A 61 14.18 5.75 11.11
N THR A 62 14.37 5.82 9.81
CA THR A 62 13.96 6.93 8.96
C THR A 62 12.89 6.45 8.00
N VAL A 63 11.79 7.17 7.93
CA VAL A 63 10.68 6.90 7.01
C VAL A 63 10.49 8.11 6.10
N THR A 64 10.28 7.84 4.80
CA THR A 64 9.91 8.87 3.82
C THR A 64 8.65 8.41 3.10
N ALA A 65 7.55 9.16 3.26
CA ALA A 65 6.34 8.93 2.48
C ALA A 65 6.50 9.59 1.10
N PHE A 66 6.03 8.91 0.07
CA PHE A 66 6.05 9.44 -1.31
C PHE A 66 4.73 9.11 -2.01
N ALA A 67 4.33 9.96 -2.96
CA ALA A 67 3.13 9.71 -3.73
C ALA A 67 3.29 8.50 -4.65
N VAL A 68 2.24 7.68 -4.74
CA VAL A 68 2.10 6.64 -5.76
C VAL A 68 0.81 6.87 -6.55
N PRO A 69 0.77 6.46 -7.83
CA PRO A 69 -0.47 6.55 -8.61
C PRO A 69 -1.59 5.78 -7.92
N GLY A 70 -2.68 6.48 -7.61
CA GLY A 70 -3.82 5.91 -6.92
C GLY A 70 -5.04 6.81 -7.01
N LYS A 71 -6.11 6.43 -6.38
CA LYS A 71 -7.36 7.19 -6.32
C LYS A 71 -7.71 7.56 -4.89
N VAL A 72 -8.67 8.46 -4.72
CA VAL A 72 -9.25 8.75 -3.41
C VAL A 72 -10.03 7.55 -2.89
N ALA A 73 -10.19 7.46 -1.56
CA ALA A 73 -11.01 6.44 -0.92
C ALA A 73 -12.43 6.40 -1.51
N LEU A 74 -13.03 5.22 -1.59
CA LEU A 74 -14.33 4.99 -2.24
C LEU A 74 -15.42 5.95 -1.73
N PHE A 75 -15.48 6.20 -0.43
CA PHE A 75 -16.50 7.09 0.16
C PHE A 75 -16.28 8.59 -0.18
N LEU A 76 -15.11 8.96 -0.71
CA LEU A 76 -14.80 10.32 -1.18
C LEU A 76 -15.06 10.51 -2.67
N GLU A 77 -15.26 9.44 -3.45
CA GLU A 77 -15.40 9.51 -4.91
C GLU A 77 -16.55 10.43 -5.36
N LYS A 78 -17.64 10.50 -4.59
CA LYS A 78 -18.77 11.40 -4.91
C LYS A 78 -18.36 12.87 -4.98
N ASN A 79 -17.36 13.27 -4.19
CA ASN A 79 -16.94 14.66 -4.09
C ASN A 79 -15.69 14.95 -4.94
N HIS A 80 -14.85 13.95 -5.18
CA HIS A 80 -13.52 14.12 -5.78
C HIS A 80 -13.33 13.38 -7.11
N GLY A 81 -14.34 12.59 -7.55
CA GLY A 81 -14.20 11.71 -8.71
C GLY A 81 -13.34 10.48 -8.42
N TYR A 82 -13.14 9.64 -9.43
CA TYR A 82 -12.38 8.39 -9.34
C TYR A 82 -11.08 8.40 -10.18
N GLU A 83 -10.70 9.57 -10.69
CA GLU A 83 -9.48 9.70 -11.50
C GLU A 83 -8.23 9.36 -10.70
N MET A 84 -7.29 8.70 -11.37
CA MET A 84 -5.98 8.43 -10.78
C MET A 84 -5.20 9.72 -10.59
N ARG A 85 -4.59 9.88 -9.43
CA ARG A 85 -3.84 11.08 -9.06
C ARG A 85 -2.53 10.69 -8.38
N LEU A 86 -1.58 11.61 -8.42
CA LEU A 86 -0.42 11.60 -7.55
C LEU A 86 -0.63 12.64 -6.44
N GLY A 87 -0.54 12.22 -5.19
CA GLY A 87 -0.74 13.11 -4.04
C GLY A 87 -0.72 12.37 -2.71
N GLY A 88 -1.08 13.05 -1.64
CA GLY A 88 -1.07 12.49 -0.28
C GLY A 88 -2.19 11.50 0.02
N GLN A 89 -3.10 11.24 -0.93
CA GLN A 89 -4.20 10.29 -0.76
C GLN A 89 -3.76 8.83 -0.89
N THR A 90 -2.73 8.54 -1.70
CA THR A 90 -2.15 7.21 -1.86
C THR A 90 -0.63 7.33 -1.81
N VAL A 91 -0.05 6.70 -0.81
CA VAL A 91 1.39 6.84 -0.52
C VAL A 91 2.06 5.49 -0.40
N GLY A 92 3.33 5.44 -0.84
CA GLY A 92 4.28 4.43 -0.45
C GLY A 92 5.18 4.94 0.66
N LEU A 93 5.80 4.04 1.38
CA LEU A 93 6.78 4.35 2.41
C LEU A 93 8.14 3.75 2.04
N LYS A 94 9.18 4.58 2.09
CA LYS A 94 10.56 4.13 2.15
C LYS A 94 10.99 4.11 3.61
N ILE A 95 11.44 2.96 4.10
CA ILE A 95 11.85 2.73 5.49
C ILE A 95 13.31 2.33 5.49
N SER A 96 14.14 3.00 6.27
CA SER A 96 15.58 2.69 6.33
C SER A 96 16.14 2.85 7.74
N ASP A 97 17.09 1.99 8.09
CA ASP A 97 17.96 2.10 9.29
C ASP A 97 19.31 2.75 8.97
N GLY A 98 19.48 3.28 7.75
CA GLY A 98 20.73 3.85 7.24
C GLY A 98 21.65 2.83 6.54
N ARG A 99 21.39 1.52 6.64
CA ARG A 99 22.13 0.44 6.00
C ARG A 99 21.27 -0.31 5.00
N LYS A 100 20.04 -0.59 5.40
CA LYS A 100 19.05 -1.36 4.67
C LYS A 100 17.85 -0.49 4.31
N THR A 101 17.18 -0.83 3.23
CA THR A 101 16.02 -0.10 2.75
C THR A 101 14.89 -1.06 2.39
N ALA A 102 13.72 -0.82 2.98
CA ALA A 102 12.48 -1.48 2.61
C ALA A 102 11.50 -0.47 2.01
N PHE A 103 10.73 -0.91 1.03
CA PHE A 103 9.57 -0.17 0.52
C PHE A 103 8.28 -0.89 0.88
N TYR A 104 7.27 -0.14 1.29
CA TYR A 104 5.92 -0.60 1.59
C TYR A 104 4.92 0.18 0.72
N ILE A 105 4.31 -0.49 -0.24
CA ILE A 105 3.40 0.09 -1.25
C ILE A 105 2.16 -0.80 -1.34
N PRO A 106 1.18 -0.65 -0.44
CA PRO A 106 0.00 -1.53 -0.39
C PRO A 106 -1.07 -1.24 -1.45
N GLY A 107 -0.96 -0.12 -2.16
CA GLY A 107 -1.86 0.24 -3.25
C GLY A 107 -1.12 1.02 -4.32
N CYS A 108 -1.21 0.58 -5.59
CA CYS A 108 -0.51 1.19 -6.71
C CYS A 108 -1.27 0.94 -8.02
N ALA A 109 -1.73 1.99 -8.66
CA ALA A 109 -2.47 1.88 -9.92
C ALA A 109 -1.57 1.76 -11.15
N ALA A 110 -0.33 2.22 -11.06
CA ALA A 110 0.64 2.17 -12.16
C ALA A 110 2.07 2.33 -11.65
N LEU A 111 3.04 1.83 -12.39
CA LEU A 111 4.48 1.95 -12.14
C LEU A 111 5.13 2.81 -13.23
N PRO A 112 5.11 4.14 -13.11
CA PRO A 112 5.84 5.02 -14.02
C PRO A 112 7.37 4.86 -13.82
N PRO A 113 8.18 5.23 -14.83
CA PRO A 113 9.64 5.02 -14.81
C PRO A 113 10.37 5.64 -13.60
N ASP A 114 9.92 6.79 -13.13
CA ASP A 114 10.48 7.46 -11.95
C ASP A 114 10.20 6.69 -10.65
N LEU A 115 9.01 6.07 -10.53
CA LEU A 115 8.70 5.20 -9.41
C LEU A 115 9.55 3.91 -9.46
N ILE A 116 9.70 3.29 -10.64
CA ILE A 116 10.58 2.11 -10.80
C ILE A 116 12.02 2.46 -10.40
N ALA A 117 12.54 3.60 -10.88
CA ALA A 117 13.87 4.06 -10.52
C ALA A 117 14.05 4.30 -9.01
N ARG A 118 12.99 4.77 -8.33
CA ARG A 118 13.00 4.94 -6.86
C ARG A 118 13.16 3.63 -6.11
N LEU A 119 12.68 2.52 -6.66
CA LEU A 119 12.73 1.20 -6.03
C LEU A 119 14.07 0.48 -6.23
N GLU A 120 14.91 0.95 -7.15
CA GLU A 120 16.22 0.32 -7.42
C GLU A 120 17.05 0.13 -6.14
N ASP A 121 17.71 -1.02 -6.07
CA ASP A 121 18.59 -1.43 -4.98
C ASP A 121 17.90 -1.56 -3.60
N ALA A 122 16.56 -1.64 -3.55
CA ALA A 122 15.85 -1.94 -2.31
C ALA A 122 16.16 -3.36 -1.82
N ASP A 123 16.40 -3.51 -0.51
CA ASP A 123 16.61 -4.82 0.11
C ASP A 123 15.31 -5.62 0.23
N LEU A 124 14.18 -4.91 0.44
CA LEU A 124 12.84 -5.50 0.51
C LEU A 124 11.82 -4.59 -0.18
N LEU A 125 10.98 -5.19 -1.01
CA LEU A 125 9.79 -4.55 -1.56
C LEU A 125 8.54 -5.32 -1.11
N LEU A 126 7.69 -4.67 -0.33
CA LEU A 126 6.33 -5.10 0.00
C LEU A 126 5.37 -4.35 -0.93
N PHE A 127 4.81 -5.04 -1.92
CA PHE A 127 4.10 -4.40 -3.03
C PHE A 127 2.65 -4.88 -3.16
N ASP A 128 1.81 -4.03 -3.71
CA ASP A 128 0.40 -4.26 -4.00
C ASP A 128 0.16 -5.53 -4.81
N GLY A 129 -0.56 -6.48 -4.23
CA GLY A 129 -0.95 -7.74 -4.80
C GLY A 129 -2.47 -7.91 -4.90
N THR A 130 -3.25 -6.82 -4.94
CA THR A 130 -4.71 -6.85 -4.83
C THR A 130 -5.36 -7.77 -5.85
N VAL A 131 -5.02 -7.67 -7.12
CA VAL A 131 -5.59 -8.51 -8.19
C VAL A 131 -4.51 -9.20 -8.99
N TRP A 132 -4.76 -10.47 -9.37
CA TRP A 132 -3.90 -11.20 -10.29
C TRP A 132 -4.03 -10.67 -11.72
N ALA A 133 -5.26 -10.59 -12.19
CA ALA A 133 -5.63 -9.97 -13.46
C ALA A 133 -6.61 -8.82 -13.21
N ASP A 134 -6.68 -7.85 -14.14
CA ASP A 134 -7.52 -6.66 -13.98
C ASP A 134 -9.01 -6.99 -13.80
N ASP A 135 -9.47 -8.10 -14.38
CA ASP A 135 -10.87 -8.54 -14.38
C ASP A 135 -11.22 -9.61 -13.31
N ASP A 136 -10.37 -9.86 -12.33
CA ASP A 136 -10.58 -10.91 -11.31
C ASP A 136 -11.95 -10.84 -10.63
N MET A 137 -12.39 -9.65 -10.25
CA MET A 137 -13.70 -9.46 -9.61
C MET A 137 -14.86 -9.86 -10.53
N VAL A 138 -14.74 -9.56 -11.83
CA VAL A 138 -15.74 -9.89 -12.86
C VAL A 138 -15.74 -11.40 -13.09
N ARG A 139 -14.57 -12.00 -13.27
CA ARG A 139 -14.40 -13.44 -13.52
C ARG A 139 -14.92 -14.30 -12.38
N THR A 140 -14.76 -13.84 -11.13
CA THR A 140 -15.23 -14.56 -9.95
C THR A 140 -16.70 -14.25 -9.60
N GLY A 141 -17.35 -13.34 -10.31
CA GLY A 141 -18.72 -12.92 -10.03
C GLY A 141 -18.91 -12.16 -8.71
N THR A 142 -17.82 -11.65 -8.13
CA THR A 142 -17.84 -10.95 -6.83
C THR A 142 -18.01 -9.44 -6.97
N GLY A 143 -17.84 -8.89 -8.18
CA GLY A 143 -18.03 -7.46 -8.43
C GLY A 143 -17.88 -7.11 -9.91
N ALA A 144 -18.28 -5.89 -10.27
CA ALA A 144 -18.21 -5.37 -11.63
C ALA A 144 -16.98 -4.44 -11.85
N LYS A 145 -16.19 -4.16 -10.81
CA LYS A 145 -15.03 -3.26 -10.92
C LYS A 145 -13.79 -4.04 -11.34
N THR A 146 -12.97 -3.42 -12.17
CA THR A 146 -11.64 -3.93 -12.49
C THR A 146 -10.62 -3.47 -11.44
N GLY A 147 -9.44 -4.08 -11.43
CA GLY A 147 -8.32 -3.66 -10.60
C GLY A 147 -7.98 -2.19 -10.82
N GLY A 148 -7.84 -1.78 -12.09
CA GLY A 148 -7.59 -0.38 -12.45
C GLY A 148 -8.69 0.56 -11.94
N ARG A 149 -9.97 0.17 -12.02
CA ARG A 149 -11.07 0.97 -11.46
C ARG A 149 -11.00 1.07 -9.92
N MET A 150 -10.43 0.09 -9.26
CA MET A 150 -10.22 0.10 -7.81
C MET A 150 -8.96 0.86 -7.39
N GLY A 151 -8.05 1.18 -8.31
CA GLY A 151 -6.80 1.87 -8.03
C GLY A 151 -5.59 0.95 -7.86
N HIS A 152 -5.70 -0.29 -8.39
CA HIS A 152 -4.68 -1.32 -8.29
C HIS A 152 -4.31 -1.85 -9.67
N MET A 153 -3.02 -1.90 -9.97
CA MET A 153 -2.55 -2.56 -11.19
C MET A 153 -2.54 -4.08 -11.00
N PRO A 154 -2.71 -4.88 -12.07
CA PRO A 154 -2.64 -6.33 -11.95
C PRO A 154 -1.22 -6.81 -11.62
N VAL A 155 -1.13 -7.97 -10.99
CA VAL A 155 0.15 -8.64 -10.73
C VAL A 155 0.72 -9.23 -12.03
N SER A 156 -0.12 -9.89 -12.82
CA SER A 156 0.27 -10.68 -13.99
C SER A 156 0.09 -9.95 -15.33
N GLY A 157 0.57 -10.59 -16.37
CA GLY A 157 0.48 -10.11 -17.75
C GLY A 157 1.49 -9.01 -18.11
N PRO A 158 1.52 -8.59 -19.39
CA PRO A 158 2.53 -7.62 -19.87
C PRO A 158 2.37 -6.21 -19.27
N GLY A 159 1.17 -5.86 -18.78
CA GLY A 159 0.91 -4.62 -18.05
C GLY A 159 0.94 -4.78 -16.53
N GLY A 160 1.32 -5.95 -16.02
CA GLY A 160 1.35 -6.25 -14.61
C GLY A 160 2.64 -5.83 -13.90
N SER A 161 2.57 -5.78 -12.57
CA SER A 161 3.67 -5.35 -11.73
C SER A 161 4.89 -6.28 -11.81
N MET A 162 4.70 -7.61 -11.97
CA MET A 162 5.80 -8.54 -12.17
C MET A 162 6.60 -8.21 -13.43
N ALA A 163 5.92 -7.93 -14.54
CA ALA A 163 6.58 -7.59 -15.80
C ALA A 163 7.27 -6.22 -15.73
N ALA A 164 6.61 -5.23 -15.13
CA ALA A 164 7.16 -3.88 -14.98
C ALA A 164 8.43 -3.85 -14.13
N LEU A 165 8.54 -4.72 -13.12
CA LEU A 165 9.68 -4.79 -12.19
C LEU A 165 10.70 -5.91 -12.53
N ALA A 166 10.53 -6.64 -13.64
CA ALA A 166 11.39 -7.77 -13.99
C ALA A 166 12.86 -7.39 -14.13
N GLY A 167 13.16 -6.19 -14.66
CA GLY A 167 14.52 -5.69 -14.86
C GLY A 167 15.10 -4.90 -13.69
N THR A 168 14.31 -4.65 -12.64
CA THR A 168 14.72 -3.81 -11.51
C THR A 168 15.57 -4.63 -10.52
N ARG A 169 16.70 -4.06 -10.09
CA ARG A 169 17.52 -4.68 -9.03
C ARG A 169 16.82 -4.51 -7.70
N LEU A 170 16.20 -5.59 -7.25
CA LEU A 170 15.50 -5.68 -5.98
C LEU A 170 16.02 -6.91 -5.23
N GLY A 171 16.14 -6.77 -3.93
CA GLY A 171 16.38 -7.89 -3.04
C GLY A 171 15.12 -8.78 -2.95
N ARG A 172 14.54 -8.89 -1.79
CA ARG A 172 13.34 -9.68 -1.55
C ARG A 172 12.08 -8.95 -2.07
N ARG A 173 11.20 -9.66 -2.79
CA ARG A 173 10.00 -9.12 -3.43
C ARG A 173 8.79 -9.86 -2.90
N VAL A 174 7.84 -9.16 -2.30
CA VAL A 174 6.72 -9.77 -1.60
C VAL A 174 5.43 -9.04 -1.94
N PHE A 175 4.42 -9.77 -2.39
CA PHE A 175 3.07 -9.23 -2.54
C PHE A 175 2.34 -9.20 -1.20
N ILE A 176 1.71 -8.07 -0.93
CA ILE A 176 0.84 -7.77 0.21
C ILE A 176 -0.49 -7.23 -0.28
N HIS A 177 -1.44 -6.92 0.62
CA HIS A 177 -2.73 -6.31 0.27
C HIS A 177 -3.47 -7.10 -0.82
N ILE A 178 -3.78 -8.36 -0.53
CA ILE A 178 -4.27 -9.32 -1.52
C ILE A 178 -5.77 -9.49 -1.37
N ASN A 179 -6.53 -9.28 -2.45
CA ASN A 179 -7.97 -9.50 -2.43
C ASN A 179 -8.30 -11.01 -2.35
N ASN A 180 -9.40 -11.34 -1.65
CA ASN A 180 -9.87 -12.73 -1.49
C ASN A 180 -10.15 -13.45 -2.81
N THR A 181 -10.36 -12.73 -3.90
CA THR A 181 -10.56 -13.30 -5.24
C THR A 181 -9.27 -13.64 -5.97
N ASN A 182 -8.12 -13.20 -5.43
CA ASN A 182 -6.84 -13.40 -6.11
C ASN A 182 -6.37 -14.84 -5.96
N PRO A 183 -6.19 -15.59 -7.08
CA PRO A 183 -5.83 -17.00 -7.04
C PRO A 183 -4.45 -17.28 -6.42
N MET A 184 -3.56 -16.28 -6.34
CA MET A 184 -2.25 -16.50 -5.72
C MET A 184 -2.32 -16.74 -4.20
N LEU A 185 -3.49 -16.57 -3.56
CA LEU A 185 -3.70 -16.95 -2.15
C LEU A 185 -3.71 -18.48 -1.96
N ASP A 186 -4.11 -19.25 -2.98
CA ASP A 186 -4.01 -20.71 -2.94
C ASP A 186 -2.56 -21.15 -3.21
N PRO A 187 -1.87 -21.78 -2.24
CA PRO A 187 -0.51 -22.26 -2.44
C PRO A 187 -0.36 -23.29 -3.56
N ALA A 188 -1.46 -23.95 -3.96
CA ALA A 188 -1.47 -24.96 -5.02
C ALA A 188 -1.83 -24.40 -6.39
N SER A 189 -2.14 -23.11 -6.50
CA SER A 189 -2.54 -22.49 -7.77
C SER A 189 -1.38 -22.37 -8.76
N PRO A 190 -1.64 -22.45 -10.07
CA PRO A 190 -0.63 -22.17 -11.09
C PRO A 190 -0.11 -20.72 -11.00
N GLU A 191 -0.93 -19.77 -10.60
CA GLU A 191 -0.56 -18.37 -10.37
C GLU A 191 0.49 -18.24 -9.26
N ARG A 192 0.33 -19.02 -8.18
CA ARG A 192 1.32 -19.08 -7.09
C ARG A 192 2.65 -19.65 -7.58
N ALA A 193 2.63 -20.66 -8.42
CA ALA A 193 3.82 -21.24 -9.03
C ALA A 193 4.50 -20.26 -9.99
N GLU A 194 3.73 -19.52 -10.79
CA GLU A 194 4.22 -18.51 -11.73
C GLU A 194 4.98 -17.39 -10.99
N LEU A 195 4.37 -16.80 -9.94
CA LEU A 195 5.02 -15.74 -9.18
C LEU A 195 6.30 -16.22 -8.47
N ALA A 196 6.29 -17.45 -7.94
CA ALA A 196 7.47 -18.02 -7.29
C ALA A 196 8.62 -18.25 -8.29
N ALA A 197 8.30 -18.70 -9.51
CA ALA A 197 9.28 -18.83 -10.59
C ALA A 197 9.87 -17.47 -11.01
N ALA A 198 9.11 -16.38 -10.88
CA ALA A 198 9.57 -15.01 -11.11
C ALA A 198 10.32 -14.40 -9.89
N GLY A 199 10.55 -15.16 -8.83
CA GLY A 199 11.28 -14.73 -7.63
C GLY A 199 10.46 -13.85 -6.69
N TRP A 200 9.14 -13.97 -6.72
CA TRP A 200 8.24 -13.27 -5.81
C TRP A 200 7.70 -14.19 -4.72
N GLU A 201 7.32 -13.59 -3.62
CA GLU A 201 6.67 -14.24 -2.48
C GLU A 201 5.29 -13.64 -2.25
N VAL A 202 4.44 -14.37 -1.52
CA VAL A 202 3.17 -13.87 -0.99
C VAL A 202 3.29 -13.78 0.51
N ALA A 203 2.98 -12.60 1.07
CA ALA A 203 3.00 -12.39 2.50
C ALA A 203 1.95 -13.24 3.22
N GLN A 204 2.25 -13.57 4.47
CA GLN A 204 1.31 -14.13 5.42
C GLN A 204 1.28 -13.23 6.66
N ASP A 205 0.12 -13.09 7.28
CA ASP A 205 -0.02 -12.31 8.49
C ASP A 205 0.91 -12.84 9.59
N GLY A 206 1.59 -11.93 10.26
CA GLY A 206 2.56 -12.26 11.30
C GLY A 206 3.97 -12.63 10.80
N THR A 207 4.22 -12.60 9.48
CA THR A 207 5.57 -12.85 8.96
C THR A 207 6.52 -11.70 9.32
N GLU A 208 7.66 -12.06 9.88
CA GLU A 208 8.77 -11.13 10.14
C GLU A 208 9.79 -11.18 8.99
N TYR A 209 10.16 -10.02 8.48
CA TYR A 209 11.21 -9.87 7.47
C TYR A 209 12.45 -9.26 8.12
N ARG A 210 13.56 -10.00 8.11
CA ARG A 210 14.87 -9.51 8.58
C ARG A 210 15.74 -9.15 7.38
N LEU A 211 16.34 -7.96 7.41
CA LEU A 211 17.14 -7.38 6.33
C LEU A 211 18.62 -7.31 6.70
#